data_10ac6a50fcb8a4f56bb8d3bdcee21e5d
#
_entry.id   10ac6a50fcb8a4f56bb8d3bdcee21e5d
#
_cell.length_a   1.000
_cell.length_b   1.000
_cell.length_c   1.000
_cell.angle_alpha   90.00
_cell.angle_beta   90.00
_cell.angle_gamma   90.00
#
_symmetry.space_group_name_H-M   'P 1'
#
loop_
_entity.id
_entity.type
_entity.pdbx_description
1 polymer ?
#
loop_
_entity_poly.entity_id
_entity_poly.type
_entity_poly.pdbx_seq_one_letter_code
_entity_poly.pdbx_strand_id
1 'polypeptide(L)'
;PFNIRMAIKKSGDHLTVDFTGTDSGISGPMNAPLSVTASGVYCALKTIIDPDGLIPPNSGCWRTINVTAPEGCVLNAQFPSPVVYANHEISHRVCDMTFGAVAKFWPDNTMACSQGTSAVITFGGKDPRNNQRYVSYETIKGGFGARPNKDGINAIASGISNTMNTPIEVLEMSFPVRVDEYTLITDSGGAGRFRGGLAASRTWTVLDHKARASACLERTKSPPFGLDGGRSGLAGKIWTEDVNGKQGVAPGKGGFDVPSGGRIHLHVPGSGGYGVPEDRDIELIKNDLLDGYISEEAAKNEYGVTDVDELVKNDST
;
A
#
# COMPACT_ATOMS: atom_id res chain seq x y z
N PRO A 1 6.81 16.60 5.40
CA PRO A 1 5.41 16.21 5.42
C PRO A 1 4.56 17.32 4.83
N PHE A 2 3.46 16.97 4.19
CA PHE A 2 2.43 17.88 3.72
C PHE A 2 1.05 17.30 4.06
N ASN A 3 0.05 18.19 4.16
CA ASN A 3 -1.30 17.80 4.48
C ASN A 3 -2.19 17.85 3.24
N ILE A 4 -3.01 16.84 3.07
CA ILE A 4 -4.08 16.81 2.09
C ILE A 4 -5.40 16.93 2.86
N ARG A 5 -6.28 17.83 2.42
CA ARG A 5 -7.62 18.01 2.95
C ARG A 5 -8.64 17.69 1.88
N MET A 6 -9.74 17.06 2.28
CA MET A 6 -10.82 16.68 1.37
C MET A 6 -12.17 16.90 2.04
N ALA A 7 -13.10 17.46 1.28
CA ALA A 7 -14.52 17.50 1.61
C ALA A 7 -15.34 16.93 0.46
N ILE A 8 -16.31 16.07 0.76
CA ILE A 8 -17.28 15.56 -0.22
C ILE A 8 -18.62 16.20 0.08
N LYS A 9 -19.19 16.89 -0.93
CA LYS A 9 -20.48 17.57 -0.85
C LYS A 9 -21.43 17.00 -1.89
N LYS A 10 -22.63 16.60 -1.49
CA LYS A 10 -23.70 16.16 -2.38
C LYS A 10 -24.73 17.29 -2.54
N SER A 11 -25.13 17.60 -3.77
CA SER A 11 -26.18 18.54 -4.09
C SER A 11 -27.02 17.99 -5.25
N GLY A 12 -28.24 17.55 -4.95
CA GLY A 12 -29.08 16.85 -5.91
C GLY A 12 -28.41 15.56 -6.40
N ASP A 13 -28.21 15.45 -7.70
CA ASP A 13 -27.51 14.34 -8.37
C ASP A 13 -26.01 14.57 -8.58
N HIS A 14 -25.47 15.69 -8.07
CA HIS A 14 -24.07 16.05 -8.22
C HIS A 14 -23.27 15.80 -6.94
N LEU A 15 -22.03 15.34 -7.11
CA LEU A 15 -21.00 15.25 -6.09
C LEU A 15 -19.88 16.25 -6.39
N THR A 16 -19.45 17.00 -5.37
CA THR A 16 -18.23 17.81 -5.45
C THR A 16 -17.22 17.28 -4.43
N VAL A 17 -16.06 16.90 -4.91
CA VAL A 17 -14.90 16.54 -4.10
C VAL A 17 -13.92 17.72 -4.11
N ASP A 18 -13.86 18.40 -2.99
CA ASP A 18 -13.16 19.67 -2.81
C ASP A 18 -11.91 19.48 -1.96
N PHE A 19 -10.75 19.81 -2.51
CA PHE A 19 -9.44 19.73 -1.86
C PHE A 19 -8.94 21.07 -1.34
N THR A 20 -9.81 22.05 -1.16
CA THR A 20 -9.45 23.35 -0.57
C THR A 20 -8.80 23.19 0.80
N GLY A 21 -7.69 23.89 1.04
CA GLY A 21 -6.89 23.79 2.27
C GLY A 21 -5.81 22.71 2.23
N THR A 22 -5.61 22.04 1.09
CA THR A 22 -4.43 21.21 0.85
C THR A 22 -3.18 22.08 0.71
N ASP A 23 -2.06 21.62 1.24
CA ASP A 23 -0.78 22.33 1.22
C ASP A 23 -0.30 22.64 -0.19
N SER A 24 0.47 23.73 -0.33
CA SER A 24 1.11 24.11 -1.59
C SER A 24 2.03 23.02 -2.12
N GLY A 25 2.28 23.04 -3.44
CA GLY A 25 3.22 22.16 -4.11
C GLY A 25 4.62 22.21 -3.49
N ILE A 26 5.32 21.11 -3.53
CA ILE A 26 6.64 20.92 -2.95
C ILE A 26 7.72 20.87 -4.03
N SER A 27 8.97 21.14 -3.66
CA SER A 27 10.12 21.02 -4.58
C SER A 27 10.47 19.59 -5.00
N GLY A 28 9.98 18.58 -4.25
CA GLY A 28 10.18 17.15 -4.53
C GLY A 28 9.13 16.58 -5.50
N PRO A 29 9.30 15.33 -5.93
CA PRO A 29 8.51 14.70 -7.00
C PRO A 29 7.12 14.21 -6.59
N MET A 30 6.63 14.55 -5.40
CA MET A 30 5.35 14.12 -4.83
C MET A 30 4.16 15.01 -5.19
N ASN A 31 4.29 15.93 -6.14
CA ASN A 31 3.15 16.70 -6.63
C ASN A 31 2.36 15.91 -7.68
N ALA A 32 1.11 16.26 -7.89
CA ALA A 32 0.24 15.65 -8.87
C ALA A 32 -0.50 16.69 -9.72
N PRO A 33 -0.64 16.50 -11.03
CA PRO A 33 -1.59 17.26 -11.83
C PRO A 33 -3.03 16.89 -11.43
N LEU A 34 -3.97 17.81 -11.67
CA LEU A 34 -5.39 17.60 -11.30
C LEU A 34 -5.98 16.32 -11.90
N SER A 35 -5.52 15.91 -13.09
CA SER A 35 -5.97 14.67 -13.75
C SER A 35 -5.67 13.41 -12.92
N VAL A 36 -4.51 13.34 -12.27
CA VAL A 36 -4.16 12.21 -11.38
C VAL A 36 -5.00 12.24 -10.11
N THR A 37 -5.22 13.42 -9.55
CA THR A 37 -6.10 13.62 -8.40
C THR A 37 -7.53 13.18 -8.71
N ALA A 38 -8.08 13.62 -9.85
CA ALA A 38 -9.40 13.20 -10.30
C ALA A 38 -9.49 11.68 -10.54
N SER A 39 -8.44 11.07 -11.12
CA SER A 39 -8.38 9.62 -11.33
C SER A 39 -8.45 8.84 -10.00
N GLY A 40 -7.79 9.30 -8.95
CA GLY A 40 -7.88 8.70 -7.62
C GLY A 40 -9.30 8.75 -7.04
N VAL A 41 -9.97 9.90 -7.17
CA VAL A 41 -11.38 10.06 -6.77
C VAL A 41 -12.29 9.14 -7.58
N TYR A 42 -12.14 9.14 -8.90
CA TYR A 42 -12.99 8.33 -9.79
C TYR A 42 -12.81 6.84 -9.55
N CYS A 43 -11.59 6.38 -9.32
CA CYS A 43 -11.32 4.98 -8.98
C CYS A 43 -12.09 4.56 -7.72
N ALA A 44 -11.99 5.32 -6.64
CA ALA A 44 -12.68 5.01 -5.39
C ALA A 44 -14.21 5.07 -5.55
N LEU A 45 -14.74 6.13 -6.13
CA LEU A 45 -16.19 6.28 -6.34
C LEU A 45 -16.75 5.21 -7.27
N LYS A 46 -16.01 4.82 -8.33
CA LYS A 46 -16.40 3.74 -9.22
C LYS A 46 -16.52 2.41 -8.48
N THR A 47 -15.54 2.09 -7.64
CA THR A 47 -15.54 0.87 -6.82
C THR A 47 -16.73 0.84 -5.85
N ILE A 48 -17.14 2.00 -5.32
CA ILE A 48 -18.26 2.12 -4.37
C ILE A 48 -19.63 2.06 -5.06
N ILE A 49 -19.78 2.79 -6.16
CA ILE A 49 -21.08 3.01 -6.82
C ILE A 49 -21.43 1.88 -7.81
N ASP A 50 -20.42 1.28 -8.40
CA ASP A 50 -20.58 0.25 -9.44
C ASP A 50 -19.58 -0.90 -9.19
N PRO A 51 -19.75 -1.64 -8.08
CA PRO A 51 -18.84 -2.74 -7.70
C PRO A 51 -18.82 -3.89 -8.72
N ASP A 52 -19.90 -4.07 -9.46
CA ASP A 52 -20.03 -5.12 -10.49
C ASP A 52 -19.46 -4.69 -11.85
N GLY A 53 -19.04 -3.43 -12.01
CA GLY A 53 -18.41 -2.92 -13.23
C GLY A 53 -19.36 -2.82 -14.44
N LEU A 54 -20.64 -2.64 -14.21
CA LEU A 54 -21.68 -2.61 -15.27
C LEU A 54 -21.68 -1.31 -16.07
N ILE A 55 -21.21 -0.22 -15.48
CA ILE A 55 -21.15 1.10 -16.14
C ILE A 55 -19.80 1.26 -16.83
N PRO A 56 -19.74 1.40 -18.16
CA PRO A 56 -18.46 1.60 -18.86
C PRO A 56 -17.74 2.87 -18.39
N PRO A 57 -16.45 2.80 -18.05
CA PRO A 57 -15.66 3.96 -17.63
C PRO A 57 -15.40 4.89 -18.84
N ASN A 58 -16.12 5.98 -18.91
CA ASN A 58 -15.96 7.03 -19.92
C ASN A 58 -16.34 8.39 -19.35
N SER A 59 -16.18 9.47 -20.12
CA SER A 59 -16.51 10.82 -19.66
C SER A 59 -17.97 11.00 -19.23
N GLY A 60 -18.86 10.15 -19.69
CA GLY A 60 -20.30 10.19 -19.35
C GLY A 60 -20.55 9.82 -17.89
N CYS A 61 -19.87 8.82 -17.35
CA CYS A 61 -20.10 8.37 -15.97
C CYS A 61 -19.56 9.36 -14.92
N TRP A 62 -18.74 10.34 -15.31
CA TRP A 62 -18.15 11.34 -14.42
C TRP A 62 -18.84 12.72 -14.49
N ARG A 63 -19.87 12.90 -15.32
CA ARG A 63 -20.51 14.20 -15.53
C ARG A 63 -21.07 14.85 -14.28
N THR A 64 -21.51 14.04 -13.32
CA THR A 64 -22.09 14.50 -12.05
C THR A 64 -21.07 14.60 -10.93
N ILE A 65 -19.79 14.31 -11.21
CA ILE A 65 -18.72 14.34 -10.22
C ILE A 65 -17.75 15.47 -10.57
N ASN A 66 -17.72 16.50 -9.73
CA ASN A 66 -16.79 17.61 -9.85
C ASN A 66 -15.64 17.47 -8.86
N VAL A 67 -14.40 17.50 -9.35
CA VAL A 67 -13.19 17.43 -8.54
C VAL A 67 -12.46 18.76 -8.63
N THR A 68 -12.28 19.43 -7.49
CA THR A 68 -11.63 20.74 -7.41
C THR A 68 -10.45 20.73 -6.44
N ALA A 69 -9.36 21.37 -6.82
CA ALA A 69 -8.21 21.60 -5.98
C ALA A 69 -7.59 22.95 -6.31
N PRO A 70 -7.12 23.73 -5.32
CA PRO A 70 -6.46 25.01 -5.57
C PRO A 70 -5.28 24.87 -6.53
N GLU A 71 -5.12 25.80 -7.44
CA GLU A 71 -3.96 25.83 -8.34
C GLU A 71 -2.65 25.96 -7.55
N GLY A 72 -1.63 25.21 -7.98
CA GLY A 72 -0.32 25.22 -7.33
C GLY A 72 -0.25 24.46 -6.01
N CYS A 73 -1.34 23.83 -5.55
CA CYS A 73 -1.26 22.88 -4.43
C CYS A 73 -0.65 21.54 -4.88
N VAL A 74 -0.30 20.69 -3.91
CA VAL A 74 0.33 19.37 -4.18
C VAL A 74 -0.54 18.45 -5.03
N LEU A 75 -1.86 18.67 -5.12
CA LEU A 75 -2.83 17.90 -5.90
C LEU A 75 -3.24 18.55 -7.23
N ASN A 76 -2.79 19.76 -7.51
CA ASN A 76 -3.04 20.52 -8.74
C ASN A 76 -1.78 21.33 -9.09
N ALA A 77 -0.68 20.62 -9.23
CA ALA A 77 0.62 21.19 -9.52
C ALA A 77 0.66 21.83 -10.92
N GLN A 78 1.29 23.00 -10.98
CA GLN A 78 1.50 23.74 -12.22
C GLN A 78 2.91 23.48 -12.77
N PHE A 79 3.05 23.56 -14.09
CA PHE A 79 4.36 23.48 -14.73
C PHE A 79 5.29 24.58 -14.18
N PRO A 80 6.56 24.28 -13.89
CA PRO A 80 7.34 23.05 -14.13
C PRO A 80 7.50 22.13 -12.91
N SER A 81 6.52 22.05 -12.02
CA SER A 81 6.61 21.22 -10.81
C SER A 81 6.91 19.74 -11.15
N PRO A 82 7.79 19.06 -10.37
CA PRO A 82 8.08 17.66 -10.57
C PRO A 82 6.93 16.78 -10.09
N VAL A 83 6.47 15.84 -10.93
CA VAL A 83 5.25 15.03 -10.69
C VAL A 83 5.45 13.52 -10.87
N VAL A 84 6.70 13.04 -10.84
CA VAL A 84 7.00 11.64 -11.18
C VAL A 84 6.33 10.61 -10.26
N TYR A 85 6.08 10.96 -8.99
CA TYR A 85 5.41 10.07 -8.04
C TYR A 85 3.89 10.34 -7.92
N ALA A 86 3.32 11.13 -8.82
CA ALA A 86 1.90 11.43 -8.80
C ALA A 86 1.02 10.16 -8.85
N ASN A 87 1.23 9.33 -9.86
CA ASN A 87 0.47 8.10 -10.05
C ASN A 87 0.95 6.93 -9.17
N HIS A 88 2.17 7.00 -8.62
CA HIS A 88 2.69 5.95 -7.75
C HIS A 88 2.25 6.11 -6.29
N GLU A 89 2.05 7.35 -5.83
CA GLU A 89 1.83 7.64 -4.41
C GLU A 89 0.59 8.52 -4.18
N ILE A 90 0.47 9.65 -4.88
CA ILE A 90 -0.64 10.59 -4.65
C ILE A 90 -1.98 9.99 -5.06
N SER A 91 -2.05 9.28 -6.18
CA SER A 91 -3.29 8.64 -6.62
C SER A 91 -3.81 7.63 -5.59
N HIS A 92 -2.92 6.80 -5.03
CA HIS A 92 -3.27 5.87 -3.95
C HIS A 92 -3.78 6.60 -2.72
N ARG A 93 -3.11 7.70 -2.34
CA ARG A 93 -3.49 8.51 -1.18
C ARG A 93 -4.88 9.12 -1.35
N VAL A 94 -5.17 9.68 -2.54
CA VAL A 94 -6.47 10.27 -2.86
C VAL A 94 -7.56 9.20 -2.88
N CYS A 95 -7.27 8.03 -3.45
CA CYS A 95 -8.19 6.89 -3.46
C CYS A 95 -8.56 6.46 -2.04
N ASP A 96 -7.57 6.21 -1.17
CA ASP A 96 -7.77 5.83 0.23
C ASP A 96 -8.56 6.91 1.02
N MET A 97 -8.21 8.18 0.80
CA MET A 97 -8.92 9.30 1.45
C MET A 97 -10.39 9.36 1.01
N THR A 98 -10.68 9.05 -0.25
CA THR A 98 -12.05 9.02 -0.76
C THR A 98 -12.84 7.91 -0.10
N PHE A 99 -12.29 6.70 0.06
CA PHE A 99 -12.91 5.63 0.84
C PHE A 99 -13.17 6.06 2.28
N GLY A 100 -12.19 6.62 2.96
CA GLY A 100 -12.32 7.10 4.34
C GLY A 100 -13.32 8.26 4.50
N ALA A 101 -13.47 9.12 3.49
CA ALA A 101 -14.47 10.20 3.52
C ALA A 101 -15.89 9.66 3.30
N VAL A 102 -16.06 8.71 2.37
CA VAL A 102 -17.35 8.05 2.12
C VAL A 102 -17.80 7.22 3.31
N ALA A 103 -16.88 6.56 4.01
CA ALA A 103 -17.19 5.79 5.22
C ALA A 103 -17.95 6.56 6.29
N LYS A 104 -17.80 7.89 6.34
CA LYS A 104 -18.51 8.75 7.33
C LYS A 104 -20.02 8.83 7.12
N PHE A 105 -20.51 8.53 5.92
CA PHE A 105 -21.94 8.58 5.63
C PHE A 105 -22.47 7.32 4.91
N TRP A 106 -21.60 6.45 4.43
CA TRP A 106 -21.97 5.20 3.77
C TRP A 106 -20.94 4.09 4.08
N PRO A 107 -20.80 3.69 5.34
CA PRO A 107 -19.74 2.76 5.78
C PRO A 107 -19.84 1.41 5.08
N ASP A 108 -21.03 0.84 4.93
CA ASP A 108 -21.23 -0.52 4.39
C ASP A 108 -20.87 -0.69 2.90
N ASN A 109 -20.54 0.39 2.20
CA ASN A 109 -20.20 0.37 0.78
C ASN A 109 -18.76 0.83 0.50
N THR A 110 -17.91 0.84 1.50
CA THR A 110 -16.53 1.29 1.36
C THR A 110 -15.55 0.23 1.89
N MET A 111 -14.28 0.55 1.92
CA MET A 111 -13.23 -0.33 2.40
C MET A 111 -12.20 0.43 3.23
N ALA A 112 -11.55 -0.28 4.14
CA ALA A 112 -10.42 0.23 4.90
C ALA A 112 -9.23 0.55 3.98
N CYS A 113 -8.27 1.31 4.52
CA CYS A 113 -7.11 1.74 3.77
C CYS A 113 -6.26 0.55 3.29
N SER A 114 -5.96 0.51 2.01
CA SER A 114 -4.96 -0.41 1.45
C SER A 114 -3.55 0.04 1.79
N GLN A 115 -2.53 -0.68 1.35
CA GLN A 115 -1.11 -0.32 1.54
C GLN A 115 -0.79 1.15 1.19
N GLY A 116 -1.54 1.77 0.26
CA GLY A 116 -1.50 3.19 -0.07
C GLY A 116 -0.17 3.68 -0.64
N THR A 117 0.58 2.81 -1.30
CA THR A 117 1.87 3.10 -1.96
C THR A 117 2.13 2.08 -3.05
N SER A 118 2.85 2.46 -4.10
CA SER A 118 3.39 1.47 -5.06
C SER A 118 4.64 0.77 -4.55
N ALA A 119 5.24 1.25 -3.47
CA ALA A 119 6.48 0.73 -2.90
C ALA A 119 7.55 0.51 -3.98
N VAL A 120 7.86 1.59 -4.70
CA VAL A 120 8.85 1.55 -5.80
C VAL A 120 10.25 1.38 -5.22
N ILE A 121 10.99 0.43 -5.78
CA ILE A 121 12.42 0.26 -5.54
C ILE A 121 13.15 0.22 -6.89
N THR A 122 14.21 1.00 -7.01
CA THR A 122 15.15 0.92 -8.14
C THR A 122 16.54 0.67 -7.60
N PHE A 123 17.31 -0.15 -8.25
CA PHE A 123 18.71 -0.31 -7.97
C PHE A 123 19.48 -0.57 -9.27
N GLY A 124 20.70 -0.06 -9.31
CA GLY A 124 21.51 -0.16 -10.49
C GLY A 124 22.98 -0.04 -10.17
N GLY A 125 23.78 -0.40 -11.14
CA GLY A 125 25.24 -0.41 -11.02
C GLY A 125 25.89 -0.82 -12.32
N LYS A 126 27.09 -1.39 -12.20
CA LYS A 126 27.83 -1.99 -13.31
C LYS A 126 27.82 -3.51 -13.10
N ASP A 127 27.24 -4.22 -14.04
CA ASP A 127 27.11 -5.68 -14.00
C ASP A 127 28.52 -6.33 -14.12
N PRO A 128 28.99 -7.07 -13.11
CA PRO A 128 30.32 -7.69 -13.14
C PRO A 128 30.43 -8.79 -14.22
N ARG A 129 29.30 -9.34 -14.70
CA ARG A 129 29.27 -10.42 -15.70
C ARG A 129 29.64 -9.95 -17.11
N ASN A 130 29.29 -8.71 -17.47
CA ASN A 130 29.43 -8.17 -18.80
C ASN A 130 30.00 -6.74 -18.88
N ASN A 131 30.26 -6.14 -17.70
CA ASN A 131 30.78 -4.78 -17.55
C ASN A 131 29.85 -3.64 -18.03
N GLN A 132 28.56 -3.94 -18.26
CA GLN A 132 27.56 -2.96 -18.71
C GLN A 132 26.81 -2.32 -17.53
N ARG A 133 26.27 -1.13 -17.74
CA ARG A 133 25.39 -0.49 -16.77
C ARG A 133 24.00 -1.13 -16.83
N TYR A 134 23.38 -1.31 -15.66
CA TYR A 134 22.02 -1.77 -15.56
C TYR A 134 21.23 -0.90 -14.56
N VAL A 135 19.92 -0.91 -14.71
CA VAL A 135 18.94 -0.39 -13.74
C VAL A 135 17.78 -1.36 -13.67
N SER A 136 17.47 -1.84 -12.46
CA SER A 136 16.26 -2.59 -12.15
C SER A 136 15.20 -1.65 -11.61
N TYR A 137 13.95 -1.94 -11.90
CA TYR A 137 12.79 -1.22 -11.39
C TYR A 137 11.72 -2.23 -10.97
N GLU A 138 11.31 -2.17 -9.71
CA GLU A 138 10.26 -3.03 -9.18
C GLU A 138 9.25 -2.24 -8.37
N THR A 139 8.02 -2.75 -8.32
CA THR A 139 6.96 -2.29 -7.44
C THR A 139 6.48 -3.47 -6.61
N ILE A 140 6.58 -3.38 -5.30
CA ILE A 140 6.21 -4.48 -4.41
C ILE A 140 4.82 -4.22 -3.81
N LYS A 141 4.00 -5.26 -3.74
CA LYS A 141 2.61 -5.16 -3.30
C LYS A 141 2.44 -5.64 -1.86
N GLY A 142 1.56 -4.96 -1.13
CA GLY A 142 1.23 -5.26 0.26
C GLY A 142 -0.25 -5.57 0.45
N GLY A 143 -0.83 -5.15 1.57
CA GLY A 143 -2.21 -5.48 1.90
C GLY A 143 -3.25 -4.64 1.12
N PHE A 144 -4.35 -5.27 0.73
CA PHE A 144 -5.57 -4.63 0.27
C PHE A 144 -6.53 -4.47 1.45
N GLY A 145 -7.21 -3.32 1.59
CA GLY A 145 -8.07 -2.99 2.71
C GLY A 145 -9.22 -3.97 2.93
N ALA A 146 -9.56 -4.23 4.18
CA ALA A 146 -10.74 -5.01 4.53
C ALA A 146 -12.03 -4.30 4.12
N ARG A 147 -13.08 -5.06 3.88
CA ARG A 147 -14.40 -4.62 3.43
C ARG A 147 -15.46 -4.99 4.47
N PRO A 148 -16.67 -4.43 4.39
CA PRO A 148 -17.74 -4.73 5.35
C PRO A 148 -18.15 -6.20 5.44
N ASN A 149 -17.82 -7.00 4.42
CA ASN A 149 -18.27 -8.39 4.27
C ASN A 149 -17.16 -9.40 3.97
N LYS A 150 -15.90 -8.99 3.96
CA LYS A 150 -14.76 -9.89 3.69
C LYS A 150 -13.41 -9.28 4.04
N ASP A 151 -12.46 -10.15 4.31
CA ASP A 151 -11.07 -9.80 4.59
C ASP A 151 -10.40 -9.06 3.44
N GLY A 152 -9.36 -8.32 3.79
CA GLY A 152 -8.39 -7.78 2.84
C GLY A 152 -7.60 -8.89 2.17
N ILE A 153 -7.08 -8.60 0.95
CA ILE A 153 -6.30 -9.57 0.18
C ILE A 153 -4.81 -9.32 0.46
N ASN A 154 -4.05 -10.39 0.64
CA ASN A 154 -2.63 -10.34 0.93
C ASN A 154 -1.81 -10.05 -0.33
N ALA A 155 -0.75 -9.24 -0.21
CA ALA A 155 0.28 -8.98 -1.22
C ALA A 155 -0.24 -8.72 -2.64
N ILE A 156 -1.29 -7.91 -2.78
CA ILE A 156 -1.91 -7.59 -4.07
C ILE A 156 -1.84 -6.09 -4.37
N ALA A 157 -1.82 -5.74 -5.64
CA ALA A 157 -1.93 -4.35 -6.06
C ALA A 157 -3.25 -3.72 -5.59
N SER A 158 -3.18 -2.55 -4.95
CA SER A 158 -4.37 -1.80 -4.53
C SER A 158 -5.13 -1.24 -5.75
N GLY A 159 -6.41 -0.93 -5.57
CA GLY A 159 -7.41 -0.70 -6.62
C GLY A 159 -7.04 0.21 -7.79
N ILE A 160 -6.15 1.19 -7.60
CA ILE A 160 -5.69 2.08 -8.67
C ILE A 160 -4.40 1.58 -9.37
N SER A 161 -3.88 0.43 -8.99
CA SER A 161 -2.66 -0.17 -9.56
C SER A 161 -2.96 -1.56 -10.10
N ASN A 162 -2.34 -1.89 -11.23
CA ASN A 162 -2.46 -3.19 -11.86
C ASN A 162 -1.08 -3.65 -12.38
N THR A 163 -0.12 -3.79 -11.46
CA THR A 163 1.25 -4.19 -11.79
C THR A 163 1.53 -5.56 -11.21
N MET A 164 2.09 -6.44 -12.01
CA MET A 164 2.59 -7.75 -11.59
C MET A 164 4.06 -7.65 -11.17
N ASN A 165 4.50 -8.56 -10.30
CA ASN A 165 5.92 -8.70 -9.98
C ASN A 165 6.68 -9.30 -11.17
N THR A 166 7.94 -8.90 -11.34
CA THR A 166 8.87 -9.61 -12.22
C THR A 166 9.13 -11.00 -11.63
N PRO A 167 9.02 -12.10 -12.43
CA PRO A 167 9.43 -13.42 -11.97
C PRO A 167 10.87 -13.39 -11.44
N ILE A 168 11.12 -14.08 -10.32
CA ILE A 168 12.40 -14.01 -9.61
C ILE A 168 13.55 -14.46 -10.53
N GLU A 169 13.33 -15.54 -11.28
CA GLU A 169 14.30 -16.11 -12.20
C GLU A 169 14.69 -15.11 -13.30
N VAL A 170 13.70 -14.40 -13.86
CA VAL A 170 13.93 -13.38 -14.88
C VAL A 170 14.71 -12.20 -14.31
N LEU A 171 14.41 -11.80 -13.06
CA LEU A 171 15.12 -10.73 -12.38
C LEU A 171 16.60 -11.10 -12.18
N GLU A 172 16.88 -12.28 -11.64
CA GLU A 172 18.22 -12.77 -11.33
C GLU A 172 19.06 -13.04 -12.60
N MET A 173 18.40 -13.51 -13.68
CA MET A 173 19.06 -13.63 -14.99
C MET A 173 19.42 -12.28 -15.59
N SER A 174 18.56 -11.28 -15.43
CA SER A 174 18.72 -9.95 -16.04
C SER A 174 19.69 -9.06 -15.27
N PHE A 175 19.74 -9.18 -13.94
CA PHE A 175 20.50 -8.30 -13.07
C PHE A 175 21.39 -9.10 -12.11
N PRO A 176 22.57 -8.55 -11.70
CA PRO A 176 23.48 -9.21 -10.76
C PRO A 176 22.98 -9.05 -9.31
N VAL A 177 21.81 -9.60 -9.02
CA VAL A 177 21.17 -9.64 -7.71
C VAL A 177 20.57 -11.01 -7.46
N ARG A 178 20.33 -11.34 -6.21
CA ARG A 178 19.59 -12.52 -5.78
C ARG A 178 18.43 -12.09 -4.89
N VAL A 179 17.27 -12.68 -5.08
CA VAL A 179 16.11 -12.50 -4.19
C VAL A 179 16.19 -13.56 -3.10
N ASP A 180 16.54 -13.14 -1.89
CA ASP A 180 16.69 -14.06 -0.75
C ASP A 180 15.36 -14.43 -0.12
N GLU A 181 14.36 -13.52 -0.19
CA GLU A 181 13.08 -13.67 0.48
C GLU A 181 11.97 -12.94 -0.27
N TYR A 182 10.79 -13.56 -0.34
CA TYR A 182 9.53 -12.94 -0.67
C TYR A 182 8.41 -13.65 0.07
N THR A 183 7.96 -13.09 1.20
CA THR A 183 7.02 -13.71 2.14
C THR A 183 5.96 -12.73 2.60
N LEU A 184 4.88 -13.25 3.19
CA LEU A 184 3.92 -12.47 3.94
C LEU A 184 4.47 -12.21 5.36
N ILE A 185 4.10 -11.07 5.94
CA ILE A 185 4.48 -10.72 7.32
C ILE A 185 3.28 -11.03 8.23
N THR A 186 3.45 -11.97 9.14
CA THR A 186 2.45 -12.30 10.17
C THR A 186 2.09 -11.05 10.98
N ASP A 187 0.83 -10.91 11.42
CA ASP A 187 0.29 -9.79 12.20
C ASP A 187 0.35 -8.41 11.53
N SER A 188 0.61 -8.35 10.24
CA SER A 188 0.76 -7.09 9.53
C SER A 188 -0.55 -6.51 8.98
N GLY A 189 -1.58 -7.31 8.83
CA GLY A 189 -2.93 -6.85 8.52
C GLY A 189 -3.62 -6.29 9.76
N GLY A 190 -4.29 -5.15 9.66
CA GLY A 190 -5.04 -4.57 10.77
C GLY A 190 -6.14 -5.52 11.24
N ALA A 191 -6.24 -5.76 12.56
CA ALA A 191 -7.28 -6.56 13.15
C ALA A 191 -8.66 -5.92 12.93
N GLY A 192 -9.70 -6.74 12.79
CA GLY A 192 -11.09 -6.32 12.60
C GLY A 192 -12.01 -7.53 12.52
N ARG A 193 -13.32 -7.30 12.52
CA ARG A 193 -14.29 -8.35 12.17
C ARG A 193 -13.90 -8.97 10.82
N PHE A 194 -13.39 -8.13 9.91
CA PHE A 194 -12.67 -8.55 8.72
C PHE A 194 -11.25 -8.00 8.79
N ARG A 195 -10.27 -8.90 8.72
CA ARG A 195 -8.84 -8.59 8.81
C ARG A 195 -8.36 -7.86 7.55
N GLY A 196 -7.50 -6.86 7.73
CA GLY A 196 -6.74 -6.26 6.62
C GLY A 196 -5.82 -7.27 5.94
N GLY A 197 -5.53 -7.07 4.65
CA GLY A 197 -4.55 -7.86 3.93
C GLY A 197 -3.14 -7.68 4.50
N LEU A 198 -2.36 -8.74 4.49
CA LEU A 198 -1.01 -8.76 5.03
C LEU A 198 -0.02 -7.99 4.17
N ALA A 199 0.97 -7.42 4.82
CA ALA A 199 2.20 -6.89 4.22
C ALA A 199 3.04 -8.01 3.60
N ALA A 200 3.90 -7.64 2.64
CA ALA A 200 4.94 -8.53 2.14
C ALA A 200 6.33 -8.02 2.53
N SER A 201 7.23 -8.96 2.80
CA SER A 201 8.66 -8.75 2.95
C SER A 201 9.36 -9.19 1.67
N ARG A 202 10.29 -8.38 1.17
CA ARG A 202 11.17 -8.76 0.09
C ARG A 202 12.60 -8.33 0.37
N THR A 203 13.54 -9.26 0.17
CA THR A 203 14.98 -9.05 0.41
C THR A 203 15.77 -9.37 -0.85
N TRP A 204 16.67 -8.49 -1.22
CA TRP A 204 17.62 -8.68 -2.32
C TRP A 204 19.04 -8.58 -1.82
N THR A 205 19.92 -9.49 -2.27
CA THR A 205 21.38 -9.39 -2.15
C THR A 205 21.99 -8.84 -3.45
N VAL A 206 22.83 -7.83 -3.35
CA VAL A 206 23.63 -7.29 -4.47
C VAL A 206 24.88 -8.13 -4.65
N LEU A 207 25.05 -8.78 -5.82
CA LEU A 207 26.14 -9.73 -6.08
C LEU A 207 27.37 -9.06 -6.70
N ASP A 208 28.54 -9.27 -6.07
CA ASP A 208 29.89 -8.98 -6.63
C ASP A 208 30.14 -7.54 -7.13
N HIS A 209 29.31 -6.56 -6.79
CA HIS A 209 29.48 -5.15 -7.14
C HIS A 209 28.84 -4.22 -6.13
N LYS A 210 29.06 -2.91 -6.27
CA LYS A 210 28.34 -1.88 -5.52
C LYS A 210 27.14 -1.42 -6.34
N ALA A 211 25.98 -1.31 -5.70
CA ALA A 211 24.78 -0.77 -6.31
C ALA A 211 24.39 0.59 -5.69
N ARG A 212 23.80 1.45 -6.51
CA ARG A 212 23.05 2.62 -6.07
C ARG A 212 21.58 2.27 -6.12
N ALA A 213 20.88 2.36 -5.00
CA ALA A 213 19.45 2.14 -4.90
C ALA A 213 18.69 3.45 -4.63
N SER A 214 17.40 3.46 -4.98
CA SER A 214 16.47 4.53 -4.63
C SER A 214 15.12 3.90 -4.34
N ALA A 215 14.46 4.40 -3.28
CA ALA A 215 13.13 3.95 -2.90
C ALA A 215 12.12 5.09 -2.95
N CYS A 216 10.86 4.73 -3.21
CA CYS A 216 9.70 5.55 -2.91
C CYS A 216 8.67 4.67 -2.18
N LEU A 217 8.63 4.77 -0.88
CA LEU A 217 7.77 4.04 0.04
C LEU A 217 7.01 5.03 0.91
N GLU A 218 5.70 5.03 0.82
CA GLU A 218 4.80 5.76 1.70
C GLU A 218 4.37 4.89 2.90
N ARG A 219 3.52 5.45 3.76
CA ARG A 219 3.00 4.75 4.95
C ARG A 219 4.07 4.27 5.93
N THR A 220 5.25 4.90 5.92
CA THR A 220 6.32 4.59 6.88
C THR A 220 6.12 5.26 8.25
N LYS A 221 5.30 6.31 8.33
CA LYS A 221 5.01 7.07 9.56
C LYS A 221 3.52 7.10 9.93
N SER A 222 2.65 6.92 8.93
CA SER A 222 1.21 6.94 9.07
C SER A 222 0.69 5.63 8.49
N PRO A 223 0.49 4.60 9.30
CA PRO A 223 0.06 3.29 8.83
C PRO A 223 -1.31 3.35 8.14
N PRO A 224 -1.65 2.36 7.30
CA PRO A 224 -2.97 2.27 6.71
C PRO A 224 -4.06 2.15 7.77
N PHE A 225 -5.04 3.05 7.74
CA PHE A 225 -6.11 3.11 8.74
C PHE A 225 -7.17 2.02 8.54
N GLY A 226 -7.72 1.52 9.66
CA GLY A 226 -8.92 0.69 9.68
C GLY A 226 -10.20 1.53 9.65
N LEU A 227 -11.34 0.89 9.49
CA LEU A 227 -12.66 1.50 9.51
C LEU A 227 -13.58 0.75 10.47
N ASP A 228 -14.63 1.43 10.93
CA ASP A 228 -15.72 0.87 11.74
C ASP A 228 -15.23 0.08 12.99
N GLY A 229 -14.20 0.59 13.67
CA GLY A 229 -13.57 -0.09 14.82
C GLY A 229 -12.39 -0.97 14.47
N GLY A 230 -12.13 -1.25 13.18
CA GLY A 230 -10.97 -2.00 12.73
C GLY A 230 -9.65 -1.27 13.01
N ARG A 231 -8.58 -2.06 13.22
CA ARG A 231 -7.24 -1.55 13.54
C ARG A 231 -6.47 -1.17 12.28
N SER A 232 -5.44 -0.33 12.47
CA SER A 232 -4.49 -0.01 11.39
C SER A 232 -3.60 -1.21 11.07
N GLY A 233 -3.22 -1.33 9.79
CA GLY A 233 -2.20 -2.30 9.38
C GLY A 233 -0.79 -1.85 9.73
N LEU A 234 0.19 -2.73 9.50
CA LEU A 234 1.62 -2.45 9.73
C LEU A 234 2.13 -1.35 8.80
N ALA A 235 2.95 -0.45 9.34
CA ALA A 235 3.65 0.56 8.54
C ALA A 235 4.78 -0.06 7.70
N GLY A 236 5.05 0.54 6.53
CA GLY A 236 6.16 0.14 5.69
C GLY A 236 7.53 0.49 6.27
N LYS A 237 8.55 -0.31 5.95
CA LYS A 237 9.93 -0.10 6.40
C LYS A 237 10.92 -0.52 5.30
N ILE A 238 12.04 0.20 5.20
CA ILE A 238 13.15 -0.16 4.33
C ILE A 238 14.48 0.04 5.07
N TRP A 239 15.41 -0.89 4.91
CA TRP A 239 16.75 -0.80 5.48
C TRP A 239 17.75 -1.60 4.62
N THR A 240 19.02 -1.39 4.87
CA THR A 240 20.11 -2.18 4.28
C THR A 240 20.81 -3.02 5.35
N GLU A 241 21.49 -4.04 4.91
CA GLU A 241 22.37 -4.86 5.75
C GLU A 241 23.69 -5.11 4.99
N ASP A 242 24.82 -4.96 5.66
CA ASP A 242 26.12 -5.30 5.07
C ASP A 242 26.46 -6.79 5.22
N VAL A 243 27.58 -7.21 4.65
CA VAL A 243 28.04 -8.62 4.70
C VAL A 243 28.31 -9.16 6.11
N ASN A 244 28.43 -8.28 7.10
CA ASN A 244 28.67 -8.64 8.51
C ASN A 244 27.38 -8.63 9.33
N GLY A 245 26.22 -8.42 8.69
CA GLY A 245 24.92 -8.32 9.37
C GLY A 245 24.64 -6.95 10.00
N LYS A 246 25.48 -5.93 9.77
CA LYS A 246 25.25 -4.59 10.30
C LYS A 246 24.18 -3.87 9.50
N GLN A 247 23.10 -3.51 10.19
CA GLN A 247 22.02 -2.77 9.60
C GLN A 247 22.38 -1.30 9.35
N GLY A 248 21.97 -0.80 8.18
CA GLY A 248 22.06 0.59 7.75
C GLY A 248 20.68 1.18 7.53
N VAL A 249 20.57 2.49 7.67
CA VAL A 249 19.33 3.21 7.42
C VAL A 249 19.19 3.47 5.91
N ALA A 250 18.05 3.05 5.33
CA ALA A 250 17.65 3.44 4.00
C ALA A 250 16.45 4.44 4.10
N PRO A 251 16.48 5.54 3.34
CA PRO A 251 15.35 6.46 3.33
C PRO A 251 14.16 5.83 2.59
N GLY A 252 12.96 5.99 3.14
CA GLY A 252 11.73 5.60 2.43
C GLY A 252 11.52 6.37 1.11
N LYS A 253 12.16 7.53 0.99
CA LYS A 253 12.22 8.34 -0.25
C LYS A 253 13.62 8.87 -0.46
N GLY A 254 14.22 8.47 -1.57
CA GLY A 254 15.56 8.92 -1.96
C GLY A 254 16.55 7.80 -2.21
N GLY A 255 17.79 8.18 -2.53
CA GLY A 255 18.84 7.26 -2.91
C GLY A 255 19.76 6.88 -1.76
N PHE A 256 20.28 5.65 -1.82
CA PHE A 256 21.25 5.08 -0.86
C PHE A 256 22.18 4.11 -1.58
N ASP A 257 23.35 3.86 -0.99
CA ASP A 257 24.34 2.94 -1.55
C ASP A 257 24.24 1.59 -0.86
N VAL A 258 24.47 0.54 -1.64
CA VAL A 258 24.50 -0.85 -1.17
C VAL A 258 25.85 -1.44 -1.54
N PRO A 259 26.67 -1.91 -0.57
CA PRO A 259 27.96 -2.52 -0.86
C PRO A 259 27.79 -3.85 -1.56
N SER A 260 28.88 -4.36 -2.16
CA SER A 260 28.94 -5.74 -2.68
C SER A 260 28.61 -6.74 -1.59
N GLY A 261 27.76 -7.72 -1.86
CA GLY A 261 27.23 -8.69 -0.91
C GLY A 261 26.22 -8.13 0.11
N GLY A 262 25.95 -6.83 0.06
CA GLY A 262 24.97 -6.19 0.94
C GLY A 262 23.54 -6.50 0.51
N ARG A 263 22.61 -6.39 1.47
CA ARG A 263 21.18 -6.67 1.30
C ARG A 263 20.35 -5.41 1.36
N ILE A 264 19.25 -5.41 0.62
CA ILE A 264 18.14 -4.45 0.72
C ILE A 264 16.95 -5.21 1.26
N HIS A 265 16.39 -4.75 2.37
CA HIS A 265 15.17 -5.28 2.95
C HIS A 265 14.04 -4.28 2.78
N LEU A 266 12.90 -4.73 2.29
CA LEU A 266 11.70 -3.93 2.09
C LEU A 266 10.50 -4.65 2.71
N HIS A 267 9.91 -4.07 3.73
CA HIS A 267 8.58 -4.41 4.23
C HIS A 267 7.60 -3.40 3.64
N VAL A 268 6.71 -3.84 2.77
CA VAL A 268 5.61 -2.98 2.31
C VAL A 268 4.54 -2.91 3.38
N PRO A 269 3.68 -1.87 3.40
CA PRO A 269 2.64 -1.79 4.41
C PRO A 269 1.61 -2.93 4.31
N GLY A 270 1.05 -3.32 5.45
CA GLY A 270 -0.20 -4.06 5.51
C GLY A 270 -1.38 -3.18 5.07
N SER A 271 -2.57 -3.54 5.49
CA SER A 271 -3.77 -2.73 5.24
C SER A 271 -4.69 -2.69 6.47
N GLY A 272 -5.63 -1.74 6.49
CA GLY A 272 -6.57 -1.60 7.61
C GLY A 272 -7.61 -2.71 7.68
N GLY A 273 -7.99 -3.08 8.90
CA GLY A 273 -9.11 -3.95 9.21
C GLY A 273 -10.45 -3.22 9.15
N TYR A 274 -11.55 -3.95 9.12
CA TYR A 274 -12.91 -3.43 9.12
C TYR A 274 -13.76 -4.07 10.21
N GLY A 275 -14.50 -3.26 10.98
CA GLY A 275 -15.32 -3.71 12.09
C GLY A 275 -14.51 -4.05 13.34
N VAL A 276 -15.19 -4.23 14.46
CA VAL A 276 -14.57 -4.52 15.76
C VAL A 276 -13.91 -5.90 15.73
N PRO A 277 -12.63 -6.03 16.14
CA PRO A 277 -11.89 -7.32 16.06
C PRO A 277 -12.56 -8.45 16.87
N GLU A 278 -13.14 -8.14 18.02
CA GLU A 278 -13.80 -9.10 18.91
C GLU A 278 -15.06 -9.72 18.28
N ASP A 279 -15.60 -9.11 17.21
CA ASP A 279 -16.74 -9.62 16.45
C ASP A 279 -16.31 -10.55 15.30
N ARG A 280 -15.00 -10.87 15.18
CA ARG A 280 -14.50 -11.78 14.13
C ARG A 280 -14.97 -13.21 14.39
N ASP A 281 -15.48 -13.85 13.35
CA ASP A 281 -15.85 -15.26 13.37
C ASP A 281 -14.67 -16.12 13.84
N ILE A 282 -14.93 -17.01 14.79
CA ILE A 282 -13.89 -17.85 15.40
C ILE A 282 -13.22 -18.80 14.39
N GLU A 283 -13.97 -19.28 13.39
CA GLU A 283 -13.41 -20.12 12.33
C GLU A 283 -12.44 -19.34 11.42
N LEU A 284 -12.69 -18.04 11.20
CA LEU A 284 -11.75 -17.19 10.47
C LEU A 284 -10.46 -16.95 11.27
N ILE A 285 -10.57 -16.80 12.61
CA ILE A 285 -9.39 -16.68 13.50
C ILE A 285 -8.57 -17.97 13.45
N LYS A 286 -9.23 -19.12 13.54
CA LYS A 286 -8.60 -20.43 13.45
C LYS A 286 -7.85 -20.62 12.14
N ASN A 287 -8.48 -20.30 11.02
CA ASN A 287 -7.87 -20.40 9.70
C ASN A 287 -6.65 -19.47 9.58
N ASP A 288 -6.76 -18.21 10.06
CA ASP A 288 -5.65 -17.26 10.08
C ASP A 288 -4.46 -17.76 10.93
N LEU A 289 -4.71 -18.46 12.05
CA LEU A 289 -3.67 -19.09 12.88
C LEU A 289 -2.99 -20.23 12.13
N LEU A 290 -3.77 -21.13 11.52
CA LEU A 290 -3.25 -22.29 10.77
C LEU A 290 -2.43 -21.85 9.55
N ASP A 291 -2.85 -20.78 8.87
CA ASP A 291 -2.17 -20.21 7.71
C ASP A 291 -0.96 -19.33 8.12
N GLY A 292 -0.76 -19.08 9.43
CA GLY A 292 0.30 -18.21 9.93
C GLY A 292 0.10 -16.73 9.62
N TYR A 293 -1.13 -16.32 9.34
CA TYR A 293 -1.46 -14.91 9.06
C TYR A 293 -1.50 -14.08 10.34
N ILE A 294 -1.90 -14.69 11.45
CA ILE A 294 -1.84 -14.09 12.78
C ILE A 294 -1.08 -15.02 13.75
N SER A 295 -0.44 -14.42 14.74
CA SER A 295 0.19 -15.15 15.84
C SER A 295 -0.82 -15.50 16.92
N GLU A 296 -0.45 -16.46 17.80
CA GLU A 296 -1.22 -16.75 19.01
C GLU A 296 -1.37 -15.50 19.91
N GLU A 297 -0.33 -14.67 19.95
CA GLU A 297 -0.35 -13.43 20.71
C GLU A 297 -1.39 -12.46 20.15
N ALA A 298 -1.47 -12.30 18.84
CA ALA A 298 -2.47 -11.47 18.18
C ALA A 298 -3.89 -12.04 18.37
N ALA A 299 -4.06 -13.37 18.29
CA ALA A 299 -5.34 -14.00 18.56
C ALA A 299 -5.86 -13.70 19.97
N LYS A 300 -4.98 -13.69 20.97
CA LYS A 300 -5.32 -13.35 22.36
C LYS A 300 -5.58 -11.86 22.56
N ASN A 301 -4.67 -11.01 22.08
CA ASN A 301 -4.67 -9.58 22.41
C ASN A 301 -5.62 -8.75 21.57
N GLU A 302 -5.79 -9.10 20.30
CA GLU A 302 -6.62 -8.34 19.35
C GLU A 302 -8.02 -8.92 19.19
N TYR A 303 -8.17 -10.26 19.25
CA TYR A 303 -9.44 -10.94 19.00
C TYR A 303 -10.08 -11.56 20.25
N GLY A 304 -9.40 -11.51 21.41
CA GLY A 304 -9.95 -11.97 22.69
C GLY A 304 -10.04 -13.49 22.84
N VAL A 305 -9.29 -14.27 22.04
CA VAL A 305 -9.26 -15.74 22.16
C VAL A 305 -8.58 -16.13 23.47
N THR A 306 -9.27 -16.87 24.35
CA THR A 306 -8.74 -17.26 25.64
C THR A 306 -7.90 -18.54 25.60
N ASP A 307 -8.25 -19.50 24.76
CA ASP A 307 -7.54 -20.77 24.59
C ASP A 307 -7.29 -21.06 23.10
N VAL A 308 -6.08 -20.72 22.65
CA VAL A 308 -5.66 -20.90 21.24
C VAL A 308 -5.36 -22.37 20.95
N ASP A 309 -4.84 -23.13 21.94
CA ASP A 309 -4.53 -24.55 21.78
C ASP A 309 -5.78 -25.39 21.56
N GLU A 310 -6.86 -25.09 22.29
CA GLU A 310 -8.14 -25.76 22.11
C GLU A 310 -8.76 -25.43 20.74
N LEU A 311 -8.65 -24.17 20.31
CA LEU A 311 -9.19 -23.73 19.02
C LEU A 311 -8.55 -24.47 17.84
N VAL A 312 -7.23 -24.70 17.87
CA VAL A 312 -6.48 -25.32 16.78
C VAL A 312 -6.57 -26.84 16.80
N LYS A 313 -6.73 -27.48 17.97
CA LYS A 313 -6.76 -28.97 18.12
C LYS A 313 -8.05 -29.64 17.61
N ASN A 314 -9.15 -28.93 17.51
CA ASN A 314 -10.47 -29.51 17.17
C ASN A 314 -10.62 -30.00 15.72
N ASP A 315 -9.59 -29.96 14.88
CA ASP A 315 -9.61 -30.49 13.50
C ASP A 315 -8.77 -31.78 13.29
N SER A 316 -8.28 -32.40 14.37
CA SER A 316 -7.45 -33.62 14.26
C SER A 316 -8.26 -34.92 14.43
N THR A 317 -9.59 -34.86 14.21
CA THR A 317 -10.47 -36.07 14.25
C THR A 317 -11.17 -36.33 12.92
#